data_235a4c27264f273e905479de6ceba57f
#
_entry.id   235a4c27264f273e905479de6ceba57f
#
_cell.length_a   1.000
_cell.length_b   1.000
_cell.length_c   1.000
_cell.angle_alpha   90.00
_cell.angle_beta   90.00
_cell.angle_gamma   90.00
#
_symmetry.space_group_name_H-M   'P 1'
#
loop_
_entity.id
_entity.type
_entity.pdbx_description
1 polymer ?
#
loop_
_entity_poly.entity_id
_entity_poly.type
_entity_poly.pdbx_seq_one_letter_code
_entity_poly.pdbx_strand_id
1 'polypeptide(L)'
;MKIDPSISAVVTGGASGLGRATAEALAASGVKVAIFDINDALGEEVAASIGGLFVHVDITDEQSVLDGYAKARAAHGQERVCVHCAMTSRRGKTLAYDKDTGTFRRTSTEDYAYGVAGILTASYRIGSIAAEGMATLPELEDGERGAIIFTASVAAQDAQIGQVIYGSAKAGVNGLVLPMARDLMDLGIRVNSIMPGVFG
;
A
#
# COMPACT_ATOMS: atom_id res chain seq x y z
N MET A 1 -9.71 -17.16 5.69
CA MET A 1 -8.43 -17.13 6.51
C MET A 1 -8.73 -16.59 7.90
N LYS A 2 -8.35 -17.31 8.93
CA LYS A 2 -8.41 -16.84 10.31
C LYS A 2 -7.16 -16.03 10.62
N ILE A 3 -7.32 -14.89 11.28
CA ILE A 3 -6.21 -14.04 11.72
C ILE A 3 -5.72 -14.54 13.06
N ASP A 4 -4.53 -15.12 13.11
CA ASP A 4 -3.93 -15.72 14.30
C ASP A 4 -2.39 -15.72 14.20
N PRO A 5 -1.65 -16.23 15.23
CA PRO A 5 -0.18 -16.24 15.24
C PRO A 5 0.53 -17.05 14.15
N SER A 6 -0.19 -17.87 13.40
CA SER A 6 0.39 -18.59 12.24
C SER A 6 0.54 -17.70 10.99
N ILE A 7 -0.07 -16.52 11.00
CA ILE A 7 -0.08 -15.58 9.89
C ILE A 7 1.08 -14.60 9.98
N SER A 8 1.71 -14.34 8.84
CA SER A 8 2.63 -13.22 8.65
C SER A 8 1.99 -12.16 7.76
N ALA A 9 2.27 -10.89 8.04
CA ALA A 9 1.74 -9.74 7.32
C ALA A 9 2.84 -8.74 6.97
N VAL A 10 2.66 -8.08 5.83
CA VAL A 10 3.41 -6.88 5.44
C VAL A 10 2.46 -5.70 5.42
N VAL A 11 2.84 -4.62 6.11
CA VAL A 11 2.10 -3.35 6.13
C VAL A 11 3.02 -2.24 5.64
N THR A 12 2.72 -1.67 4.47
CA THR A 12 3.49 -0.52 3.96
C THR A 12 2.92 0.79 4.49
N GLY A 13 3.78 1.79 4.70
CA GLY A 13 3.40 3.03 5.39
C GLY A 13 3.09 2.78 6.87
N GLY A 14 3.66 1.74 7.45
CA GLY A 14 3.36 1.26 8.79
C GLY A 14 3.96 2.09 9.92
N ALA A 15 4.81 3.07 9.61
CA ALA A 15 5.38 3.97 10.62
C ALA A 15 4.38 5.02 11.15
N SER A 16 3.26 5.26 10.45
CA SER A 16 2.30 6.31 10.84
C SER A 16 0.86 6.03 10.37
N GLY A 17 -0.08 6.82 10.87
CA GLY A 17 -1.46 6.89 10.40
C GLY A 17 -2.17 5.53 10.30
N LEU A 18 -2.85 5.30 9.18
CA LEU A 18 -3.61 4.06 8.93
C LEU A 18 -2.72 2.81 8.92
N GLY A 19 -1.51 2.92 8.35
CA GLY A 19 -0.57 1.81 8.33
C GLY A 19 -0.14 1.39 9.74
N ARG A 20 0.20 2.35 10.60
CA ARG A 20 0.55 2.10 12.01
C ARG A 20 -0.63 1.43 12.74
N ALA A 21 -1.82 2.00 12.65
CA ALA A 21 -3.00 1.44 13.31
C ALA A 21 -3.32 0.02 12.81
N THR A 22 -3.11 -0.24 11.51
CA THR A 22 -3.27 -1.58 10.93
C THR A 22 -2.22 -2.56 11.47
N ALA A 23 -0.95 -2.13 11.54
CA ALA A 23 0.13 -2.95 12.08
C ALA A 23 -0.12 -3.31 13.56
N GLU A 24 -0.53 -2.33 14.37
CA GLU A 24 -0.89 -2.51 15.78
C GLU A 24 -2.07 -3.50 15.94
N ALA A 25 -3.12 -3.36 15.13
CA ALA A 25 -4.29 -4.24 15.19
C ALA A 25 -3.97 -5.68 14.79
N LEU A 26 -3.16 -5.89 13.76
CA LEU A 26 -2.72 -7.21 13.34
C LEU A 26 -1.82 -7.85 14.40
N ALA A 27 -0.87 -7.11 14.95
CA ALA A 27 0.02 -7.59 16.01
C ALA A 27 -0.76 -7.95 17.29
N ALA A 28 -1.78 -7.17 17.66
CA ALA A 28 -2.67 -7.48 18.80
C ALA A 28 -3.42 -8.81 18.61
N SER A 29 -3.60 -9.27 17.37
CA SER A 29 -4.16 -10.59 17.04
C SER A 29 -3.09 -11.71 16.98
N GLY A 30 -1.83 -11.40 17.31
CA GLY A 30 -0.71 -12.32 17.31
C GLY A 30 -0.02 -12.50 15.95
N VAL A 31 -0.44 -11.77 14.92
CA VAL A 31 0.17 -11.80 13.58
C VAL A 31 1.61 -11.29 13.63
N LYS A 32 2.52 -11.95 12.92
CA LYS A 32 3.90 -11.48 12.75
C LYS A 32 3.90 -10.37 11.70
N VAL A 33 4.11 -9.13 12.11
CA VAL A 33 4.00 -7.95 11.23
C VAL A 33 5.37 -7.43 10.84
N ALA A 34 5.60 -7.29 9.54
CA ALA A 34 6.71 -6.51 8.98
C ALA A 34 6.17 -5.14 8.49
N ILE A 35 6.78 -4.07 8.98
CA ILE A 35 6.48 -2.69 8.63
C ILE A 35 7.45 -2.24 7.55
N PHE A 36 6.91 -1.79 6.41
CA PHE A 36 7.68 -1.16 5.32
C PHE A 36 7.42 0.35 5.33
N ASP A 37 8.46 1.14 5.52
CA ASP A 37 8.38 2.60 5.49
C ASP A 37 9.74 3.20 5.11
N ILE A 38 9.77 4.47 4.70
CA ILE A 38 11.00 5.22 4.46
C ILE A 38 11.48 5.96 5.72
N ASN A 39 10.65 6.04 6.76
CA ASN A 39 10.98 6.72 8.01
C ASN A 39 11.54 5.72 9.02
N ASP A 40 12.86 5.61 9.08
CA ASP A 40 13.55 4.64 9.92
C ASP A 40 13.21 4.83 11.41
N ALA A 41 13.25 6.05 11.91
CA ALA A 41 13.07 6.34 13.34
C ALA A 41 11.65 5.95 13.82
N LEU A 42 10.62 6.36 13.09
CA LEU A 42 9.24 6.01 13.45
C LEU A 42 8.94 4.53 13.16
N GLY A 43 9.50 3.98 12.10
CA GLY A 43 9.31 2.57 11.75
C GLY A 43 9.90 1.63 12.81
N GLU A 44 11.10 1.91 13.30
CA GLU A 44 11.75 1.18 14.38
C GLU A 44 10.97 1.30 15.70
N GLU A 45 10.49 2.52 16.04
CA GLU A 45 9.67 2.75 17.22
C GLU A 45 8.40 1.88 17.21
N VAL A 46 7.66 1.92 16.08
CA VAL A 46 6.42 1.16 15.94
C VAL A 46 6.70 -0.34 15.96
N ALA A 47 7.71 -0.82 15.22
CA ALA A 47 8.07 -2.23 15.20
C ALA A 47 8.44 -2.73 16.59
N ALA A 48 9.22 -1.97 17.36
CA ALA A 48 9.57 -2.31 18.74
C ALA A 48 8.33 -2.38 19.63
N SER A 49 7.37 -1.45 19.47
CA SER A 49 6.15 -1.40 20.30
C SER A 49 5.21 -2.59 20.09
N ILE A 50 5.21 -3.18 18.89
CA ILE A 50 4.34 -4.31 18.53
C ILE A 50 5.06 -5.67 18.50
N GLY A 51 6.37 -5.70 18.80
CA GLY A 51 7.19 -6.90 18.62
C GLY A 51 7.32 -7.36 17.17
N GLY A 52 7.22 -6.42 16.22
CA GLY A 52 7.30 -6.65 14.78
C GLY A 52 8.70 -6.40 14.21
N LEU A 53 8.79 -6.42 12.88
CA LEU A 53 10.01 -6.11 12.13
C LEU A 53 9.83 -4.79 11.38
N PHE A 54 10.82 -3.90 11.44
CA PHE A 54 10.92 -2.75 10.53
C PHE A 54 11.87 -3.08 9.38
N VAL A 55 11.49 -2.65 8.17
CA VAL A 55 12.34 -2.70 6.99
C VAL A 55 12.21 -1.38 6.24
N HIS A 56 13.33 -0.70 6.01
CA HIS A 56 13.37 0.48 5.15
C HIS A 56 13.01 0.08 3.71
N VAL A 57 11.93 0.64 3.17
CA VAL A 57 11.44 0.36 1.81
C VAL A 57 10.94 1.62 1.15
N ASP A 58 11.54 1.99 0.02
CA ASP A 58 10.98 2.96 -0.90
C ASP A 58 10.06 2.23 -1.90
N ILE A 59 8.76 2.47 -1.83
CA ILE A 59 7.76 1.85 -2.70
C ILE A 59 7.87 2.26 -4.16
N THR A 60 8.62 3.34 -4.46
CA THR A 60 8.86 3.82 -5.84
C THR A 60 10.02 3.09 -6.51
N ASP A 61 10.87 2.41 -5.74
CA ASP A 61 11.98 1.59 -6.19
C ASP A 61 11.62 0.10 -6.08
N GLU A 62 11.64 -0.59 -7.22
CA GLU A 62 11.29 -2.02 -7.28
C GLU A 62 12.29 -2.89 -6.53
N GLN A 63 13.60 -2.57 -6.63
CA GLN A 63 14.62 -3.36 -5.94
C GLN A 63 14.50 -3.21 -4.42
N SER A 64 14.22 -1.99 -3.93
CA SER A 64 13.94 -1.74 -2.51
C SER A 64 12.76 -2.58 -2.01
N VAL A 65 11.70 -2.70 -2.81
CA VAL A 65 10.53 -3.52 -2.46
C VAL A 65 10.87 -5.01 -2.45
N LEU A 66 11.59 -5.51 -3.45
CA LEU A 66 12.04 -6.91 -3.51
C LEU A 66 12.91 -7.28 -2.31
N ASP A 67 13.89 -6.45 -1.99
CA ASP A 67 14.76 -6.64 -0.83
C ASP A 67 13.98 -6.58 0.49
N GLY A 68 12.99 -5.70 0.56
CA GLY A 68 12.07 -5.59 1.70
C GLY A 68 11.31 -6.88 1.95
N TYR A 69 10.66 -7.42 0.91
CA TYR A 69 9.96 -8.71 1.00
C TYR A 69 10.90 -9.86 1.36
N ALA A 70 12.10 -9.91 0.77
CA ALA A 70 13.09 -10.94 1.09
C ALA A 70 13.46 -10.92 2.58
N LYS A 71 13.71 -9.74 3.17
CA LYS A 71 14.00 -9.57 4.60
C LYS A 71 12.83 -9.97 5.49
N ALA A 72 11.60 -9.52 5.15
CA ALA A 72 10.40 -9.86 5.90
C ALA A 72 10.14 -11.38 5.90
N ARG A 73 10.26 -12.02 4.74
CA ARG A 73 10.09 -13.47 4.56
C ARG A 73 11.14 -14.28 5.31
N ALA A 74 12.39 -13.81 5.34
CA ALA A 74 13.45 -14.45 6.10
C ALA A 74 13.18 -14.43 7.62
N ALA A 75 12.60 -13.36 8.13
CA ALA A 75 12.31 -13.19 9.55
C ALA A 75 11.01 -13.87 10.02
N HIS A 76 9.93 -13.70 9.25
CA HIS A 76 8.56 -14.05 9.66
C HIS A 76 7.94 -15.22 8.86
N GLY A 77 8.61 -15.68 7.80
CA GLY A 77 8.04 -16.58 6.81
C GLY A 77 7.23 -15.80 5.74
N GLN A 78 6.74 -16.52 4.75
CA GLN A 78 5.96 -15.96 3.66
C GLN A 78 4.67 -15.32 4.16
N GLU A 79 4.45 -14.07 3.81
CA GLU A 79 3.24 -13.33 4.19
C GLU A 79 1.98 -13.90 3.53
N ARG A 80 0.86 -13.89 4.28
CA ARG A 80 -0.50 -14.16 3.80
C ARG A 80 -1.37 -12.92 3.76
N VAL A 81 -0.91 -11.82 4.37
CA VAL A 81 -1.62 -10.55 4.39
C VAL A 81 -0.67 -9.46 3.91
N CYS A 82 -1.12 -8.68 2.94
CA CYS A 82 -0.46 -7.46 2.50
C CYS A 82 -1.43 -6.30 2.60
N VAL A 83 -1.10 -5.28 3.42
CA VAL A 83 -1.89 -4.04 3.51
C VAL A 83 -1.02 -2.89 3.04
N HIS A 84 -1.42 -2.28 1.92
CA HIS A 84 -0.66 -1.20 1.30
C HIS A 84 -1.27 0.16 1.66
N CYS A 85 -0.61 0.89 2.58
CA CYS A 85 -0.99 2.23 3.01
C CYS A 85 0.00 3.32 2.54
N ALA A 86 1.22 2.95 2.20
CA ALA A 86 2.24 3.91 1.76
C ALA A 86 1.85 4.58 0.45
N MET A 87 2.20 5.85 0.33
CA MET A 87 2.08 6.61 -0.92
C MET A 87 2.98 7.84 -0.92
N THR A 88 3.32 8.31 -2.10
CA THR A 88 3.87 9.65 -2.31
C THR A 88 3.17 10.31 -3.49
N SER A 89 2.94 11.63 -3.41
CA SER A 89 2.25 12.37 -4.46
C SER A 89 2.57 13.86 -4.38
N ARG A 90 2.13 14.60 -5.39
CA ARG A 90 2.14 16.06 -5.43
C ARG A 90 0.72 16.57 -5.58
N ARG A 91 0.48 17.78 -5.11
CA ARG A 91 -0.79 18.49 -5.32
C ARG A 91 -0.71 19.31 -6.60
N GLY A 92 -1.83 19.41 -7.30
CA GLY A 92 -1.89 20.24 -8.50
C GLY A 92 -3.31 20.40 -9.01
N LYS A 93 -3.58 21.60 -9.55
CA LYS A 93 -4.79 21.86 -10.36
C LYS A 93 -4.45 21.59 -11.82
N THR A 94 -5.40 21.13 -12.61
CA THR A 94 -5.23 21.03 -14.06
C THR A 94 -4.73 22.35 -14.63
N LEU A 95 -5.30 23.46 -14.14
CA LEU A 95 -4.91 24.82 -14.50
C LEU A 95 -5.08 25.74 -13.28
N ALA A 96 -4.10 26.55 -12.98
CA ALA A 96 -4.13 27.57 -11.94
C ALA A 96 -3.71 28.93 -12.51
N TYR A 97 -4.39 30.00 -12.09
CA TYR A 97 -3.96 31.36 -12.40
C TYR A 97 -2.92 31.82 -11.38
N ASP A 98 -1.79 32.25 -11.87
CA ASP A 98 -0.71 32.85 -11.09
C ASP A 98 -0.89 34.38 -11.09
N LYS A 99 -1.22 34.92 -9.91
CA LYS A 99 -1.51 36.34 -9.76
C LYS A 99 -0.28 37.22 -9.89
N ASP A 100 0.90 36.69 -9.58
CA ASP A 100 2.16 37.46 -9.57
C ASP A 100 2.67 37.65 -11.01
N THR A 101 2.48 36.66 -11.85
CA THR A 101 2.89 36.71 -13.27
C THR A 101 1.77 37.07 -14.24
N GLY A 102 0.52 37.06 -13.77
CA GLY A 102 -0.66 37.29 -14.63
C GLY A 102 -0.91 36.16 -15.65
N THR A 103 -0.37 34.98 -15.45
CA THR A 103 -0.43 33.87 -16.41
C THR A 103 -1.11 32.64 -15.85
N PHE A 104 -1.54 31.74 -16.73
CA PHE A 104 -2.03 30.43 -16.32
C PHE A 104 -0.89 29.40 -16.31
N ARG A 105 -0.85 28.59 -15.25
CA ARG A 105 0.10 27.47 -15.10
C ARG A 105 -0.66 26.17 -14.96
N ARG A 106 -0.31 25.18 -15.78
CA ARG A 106 -0.82 23.81 -15.65
C ARG A 106 0.06 22.97 -14.72
N THR A 107 -0.52 21.95 -14.10
CA THR A 107 0.27 20.86 -13.49
C THR A 107 1.16 20.23 -14.57
N SER A 108 2.43 20.05 -14.28
CA SER A 108 3.35 19.42 -15.23
C SER A 108 3.04 17.94 -15.41
N THR A 109 3.37 17.40 -16.59
CA THR A 109 3.26 15.96 -16.83
C THR A 109 4.20 15.17 -15.95
N GLU A 110 5.34 15.76 -15.58
CA GLU A 110 6.31 15.18 -14.67
C GLU A 110 5.72 15.01 -13.25
N ASP A 111 5.09 16.06 -12.69
CA ASP A 111 4.42 15.98 -11.39
C ASP A 111 3.26 14.98 -11.41
N TYR A 112 2.53 14.93 -12.53
CA TYR A 112 1.47 13.95 -12.72
C TYR A 112 2.04 12.53 -12.73
N ALA A 113 3.07 12.27 -13.51
CA ALA A 113 3.74 10.98 -13.61
C ALA A 113 4.34 10.54 -12.25
N TYR A 114 4.95 11.48 -11.51
CA TYR A 114 5.46 11.23 -10.16
C TYR A 114 4.36 10.73 -9.21
N GLY A 115 3.20 11.40 -9.19
CA GLY A 115 2.10 10.99 -8.32
C GLY A 115 1.47 9.66 -8.75
N VAL A 116 1.36 9.40 -10.06
CA VAL A 116 0.89 8.10 -10.58
C VAL A 116 1.88 7.00 -10.20
N ALA A 117 3.18 7.23 -10.33
CA ALA A 117 4.21 6.28 -9.91
C ALA A 117 4.15 5.98 -8.41
N GLY A 118 4.03 7.03 -7.57
CA GLY A 118 4.01 6.90 -6.12
C GLY A 118 2.70 6.37 -5.51
N ILE A 119 1.61 6.32 -6.28
CA ILE A 119 0.31 5.82 -5.82
C ILE A 119 -0.07 4.55 -6.59
N LEU A 120 -0.28 4.65 -7.90
CA LEU A 120 -0.86 3.56 -8.70
C LEU A 120 0.17 2.48 -9.03
N THR A 121 1.32 2.88 -9.60
CA THR A 121 2.38 1.92 -9.95
C THR A 121 2.95 1.25 -8.70
N ALA A 122 3.12 2.00 -7.60
CA ALA A 122 3.56 1.46 -6.33
C ALA A 122 2.56 0.43 -5.77
N SER A 123 1.25 0.70 -5.87
CA SER A 123 0.22 -0.27 -5.44
C SER A 123 0.30 -1.57 -6.23
N TYR A 124 0.43 -1.47 -7.57
CA TYR A 124 0.60 -2.66 -8.42
C TYR A 124 1.87 -3.44 -8.05
N ARG A 125 3.01 -2.75 -7.91
CA ARG A 125 4.29 -3.36 -7.54
C ARG A 125 4.20 -4.12 -6.22
N ILE A 126 3.72 -3.48 -5.17
CA ILE A 126 3.56 -4.10 -3.84
C ILE A 126 2.62 -5.30 -3.91
N GLY A 127 1.47 -5.14 -4.56
CA GLY A 127 0.46 -6.21 -4.64
C GLY A 127 0.90 -7.40 -5.49
N SER A 128 1.57 -7.15 -6.63
CA SER A 128 2.03 -8.24 -7.52
C SER A 128 3.15 -9.06 -6.89
N ILE A 129 4.12 -8.42 -6.22
CA ILE A 129 5.20 -9.13 -5.51
C ILE A 129 4.67 -9.92 -4.31
N ALA A 130 3.69 -9.36 -3.58
CA ALA A 130 2.99 -10.12 -2.53
C ALA A 130 2.27 -11.34 -3.10
N ALA A 131 1.52 -11.16 -4.20
CA ALA A 131 0.78 -12.23 -4.85
C ALA A 131 1.69 -13.37 -5.33
N GLU A 132 2.84 -13.04 -5.94
CA GLU A 132 3.84 -14.01 -6.37
C GLU A 132 4.29 -14.89 -5.19
N GLY A 133 4.60 -14.29 -4.06
CA GLY A 133 4.97 -15.04 -2.86
C GLY A 133 3.80 -15.85 -2.28
N MET A 134 2.62 -15.25 -2.14
CA MET A 134 1.42 -15.93 -1.63
C MET A 134 1.06 -17.16 -2.47
N ALA A 135 1.24 -17.12 -3.79
CA ALA A 135 0.96 -18.23 -4.70
C ALA A 135 1.79 -19.48 -4.40
N THR A 136 2.95 -19.34 -3.74
CA THR A 136 3.81 -20.48 -3.35
C THR A 136 3.34 -21.19 -2.07
N LEU A 137 2.42 -20.57 -1.32
CA LEU A 137 1.94 -21.12 -0.06
C LEU A 137 0.93 -22.27 -0.28
N PRO A 138 0.85 -23.25 0.63
CA PRO A 138 -0.25 -24.20 0.63
C PRO A 138 -1.58 -23.46 0.92
N GLU A 139 -2.66 -23.99 0.37
CA GLU A 139 -4.01 -23.54 0.70
C GLU A 139 -4.32 -23.76 2.18
N LEU A 140 -5.08 -22.84 2.74
CA LEU A 140 -5.72 -22.99 4.03
C LEU A 140 -7.00 -23.84 3.88
N GLU A 141 -7.63 -24.17 5.01
CA GLU A 141 -8.84 -25.02 5.03
C GLU A 141 -9.97 -24.52 4.11
N ASP A 142 -10.06 -23.19 3.94
CA ASP A 142 -11.04 -22.51 3.07
C ASP A 142 -10.57 -22.29 1.62
N GLY A 143 -9.44 -22.88 1.23
CA GLY A 143 -8.86 -22.74 -0.12
C GLY A 143 -8.11 -21.39 -0.31
N GLU A 144 -8.01 -20.55 0.72
CA GLU A 144 -7.35 -19.25 0.64
C GLU A 144 -5.83 -19.37 0.85
N ARG A 145 -5.03 -18.63 0.05
CA ARG A 145 -3.59 -18.48 0.26
C ARG A 145 -3.22 -17.12 0.83
N GLY A 146 -4.00 -16.08 0.56
CA GLY A 146 -3.70 -14.76 1.07
C GLY A 146 -4.70 -13.68 0.72
N ALA A 147 -4.47 -12.48 1.27
CA ALA A 147 -5.28 -11.30 1.01
C ALA A 147 -4.42 -10.06 0.82
N ILE A 148 -4.74 -9.26 -0.19
CA ILE A 148 -4.11 -7.99 -0.52
C ILE A 148 -5.15 -6.88 -0.35
N ILE A 149 -4.83 -5.86 0.42
CA ILE A 149 -5.68 -4.72 0.68
C ILE A 149 -4.96 -3.44 0.29
N PHE A 150 -5.55 -2.70 -0.65
CA PHE A 150 -5.06 -1.39 -1.05
C PHE A 150 -5.81 -0.27 -0.33
N THR A 151 -5.10 0.81 -0.03
CA THR A 151 -5.71 2.05 0.47
C THR A 151 -5.95 3.00 -0.70
N ALA A 152 -7.17 3.01 -1.24
CA ALA A 152 -7.64 4.00 -2.19
C ALA A 152 -8.04 5.29 -1.45
N SER A 153 -9.14 5.93 -1.82
CA SER A 153 -9.68 7.14 -1.18
C SER A 153 -11.07 7.43 -1.72
N VAL A 154 -11.92 8.12 -0.96
CA VAL A 154 -13.15 8.74 -1.49
C VAL A 154 -12.84 9.68 -2.66
N ALA A 155 -11.64 10.28 -2.70
CA ALA A 155 -11.17 11.10 -3.82
C ALA A 155 -11.07 10.34 -5.15
N ALA A 156 -11.16 9.02 -5.14
CA ALA A 156 -11.28 8.21 -6.35
C ALA A 156 -12.61 8.43 -7.10
N GLN A 157 -13.63 8.91 -6.38
CA GLN A 157 -14.98 9.21 -6.91
C GLN A 157 -15.33 10.70 -6.79
N ASP A 158 -14.93 11.36 -5.69
CA ASP A 158 -15.25 12.74 -5.38
C ASP A 158 -14.00 13.52 -4.95
N ALA A 159 -13.12 13.76 -5.92
CA ALA A 159 -11.87 14.47 -5.70
C ALA A 159 -12.10 15.98 -5.54
N GLN A 160 -11.45 16.56 -4.55
CA GLN A 160 -11.46 18.00 -4.31
C GLN A 160 -10.60 18.77 -5.33
N ILE A 161 -10.81 20.09 -5.39
CA ILE A 161 -9.97 21.01 -6.18
C ILE A 161 -8.50 20.84 -5.80
N GLY A 162 -7.62 20.70 -6.79
CA GLY A 162 -6.18 20.48 -6.59
C GLY A 162 -5.77 19.03 -6.42
N GLN A 163 -6.70 18.09 -6.58
CA GLN A 163 -6.45 16.65 -6.46
C GLN A 163 -6.46 15.91 -7.81
N VAL A 164 -6.18 16.58 -8.93
CA VAL A 164 -6.20 15.93 -10.24
C VAL A 164 -5.26 14.72 -10.32
N ILE A 165 -4.06 14.81 -9.70
CA ILE A 165 -3.11 13.71 -9.63
C ILE A 165 -3.62 12.64 -8.65
N TYR A 166 -3.90 13.07 -7.44
CA TYR A 166 -4.28 12.17 -6.33
C TYR A 166 -5.57 11.40 -6.65
N GLY A 167 -6.63 12.10 -7.04
CA GLY A 167 -7.93 11.49 -7.31
C GLY A 167 -7.86 10.49 -8.46
N SER A 168 -7.21 10.86 -9.59
CA SER A 168 -7.06 9.97 -10.73
C SER A 168 -6.21 8.73 -10.41
N ALA A 169 -5.12 8.90 -9.66
CA ALA A 169 -4.28 7.77 -9.24
C ALA A 169 -5.02 6.85 -8.26
N LYS A 170 -5.78 7.40 -7.29
CA LYS A 170 -6.61 6.61 -6.36
C LYS A 170 -7.79 5.92 -7.05
N ALA A 171 -8.35 6.51 -8.10
CA ALA A 171 -9.32 5.84 -8.98
C ALA A 171 -8.67 4.65 -9.71
N GLY A 172 -7.42 4.81 -10.17
CA GLY A 172 -6.61 3.73 -10.73
C GLY A 172 -6.37 2.60 -9.73
N VAL A 173 -6.11 2.89 -8.45
CA VAL A 173 -5.98 1.86 -7.40
C VAL A 173 -7.26 1.05 -7.26
N ASN A 174 -8.45 1.68 -7.26
CA ASN A 174 -9.71 0.94 -7.30
C ASN A 174 -9.84 0.12 -8.60
N GLY A 175 -9.37 0.66 -9.71
CA GLY A 175 -9.36 -0.02 -11.00
C GLY A 175 -8.50 -1.29 -11.04
N LEU A 176 -7.45 -1.39 -10.18
CA LEU A 176 -6.62 -2.59 -10.06
C LEU A 176 -7.34 -3.76 -9.39
N VAL A 177 -8.28 -3.49 -8.49
CA VAL A 177 -8.86 -4.52 -7.59
C VAL A 177 -9.51 -5.65 -8.39
N LEU A 178 -10.42 -5.31 -9.28
CA LEU A 178 -11.19 -6.35 -9.99
C LEU A 178 -10.36 -7.19 -10.96
N PRO A 179 -9.49 -6.61 -11.83
CA PRO A 179 -8.63 -7.42 -12.69
C PRO A 179 -7.67 -8.29 -11.87
N MET A 180 -6.99 -7.74 -10.86
CA MET A 180 -6.10 -8.55 -10.01
C MET A 180 -6.86 -9.65 -9.27
N ALA A 181 -8.06 -9.36 -8.74
CA ALA A 181 -8.87 -10.39 -8.07
C ALA A 181 -9.27 -11.52 -9.01
N ARG A 182 -9.56 -11.22 -10.29
CA ARG A 182 -9.88 -12.22 -11.30
C ARG A 182 -8.65 -13.05 -11.70
N ASP A 183 -7.51 -12.42 -11.90
CA ASP A 183 -6.26 -13.10 -12.24
C ASP A 183 -5.79 -14.05 -11.13
N LEU A 184 -6.10 -13.71 -9.87
CA LEU A 184 -5.63 -14.42 -8.68
C LEU A 184 -6.68 -15.36 -8.03
N MET A 185 -7.91 -15.42 -8.56
CA MET A 185 -9.00 -16.17 -7.92
C MET A 185 -8.71 -17.67 -7.84
N ASP A 186 -8.13 -18.27 -8.89
CA ASP A 186 -7.78 -19.68 -8.92
C ASP A 186 -6.56 -20.02 -8.06
N LEU A 187 -5.84 -19.00 -7.60
CA LEU A 187 -4.74 -19.11 -6.64
C LEU A 187 -5.20 -18.90 -5.20
N GLY A 188 -6.50 -18.67 -4.95
CA GLY A 188 -7.02 -18.43 -3.60
C GLY A 188 -6.48 -17.14 -2.95
N ILE A 189 -6.18 -16.10 -3.75
CA ILE A 189 -5.68 -14.81 -3.25
C ILE A 189 -6.75 -13.75 -3.49
N ARG A 190 -7.22 -13.14 -2.41
CA ARG A 190 -8.21 -12.05 -2.47
C ARG A 190 -7.55 -10.69 -2.63
N VAL A 191 -8.17 -9.82 -3.42
CA VAL A 191 -7.73 -8.43 -3.60
C VAL A 191 -8.89 -7.51 -3.31
N ASN A 192 -8.66 -6.51 -2.45
CA ASN A 192 -9.65 -5.53 -2.05
C ASN A 192 -9.03 -4.13 -1.94
N SER A 193 -9.87 -3.10 -1.88
CA SER A 193 -9.46 -1.75 -1.49
C SER A 193 -10.42 -1.17 -0.45
N ILE A 194 -9.89 -0.29 0.38
CA ILE A 194 -10.70 0.62 1.21
C ILE A 194 -10.63 2.02 0.63
N MET A 195 -11.68 2.80 0.81
CA MET A 195 -11.75 4.21 0.37
C MET A 195 -12.00 5.11 1.59
N PRO A 196 -10.97 5.42 2.38
CA PRO A 196 -11.13 6.31 3.51
C PRO A 196 -11.57 7.71 3.07
N GLY A 197 -12.42 8.32 3.91
CA GLY A 197 -12.74 9.74 3.83
C GLY A 197 -11.70 10.60 4.55
N VAL A 198 -12.14 11.77 5.01
CA VAL A 198 -11.36 12.63 5.90
C VAL A 198 -11.58 12.14 7.34
N PHE A 199 -10.51 11.86 8.04
CA PHE A 199 -10.52 11.48 9.45
C PHE A 199 -9.43 12.25 10.19
N GLY A 200 -9.66 12.55 11.47
CA GLY A 200 -8.71 13.24 12.36
C GLY A 200 -7.73 12.30 13.01
#